data_be6961556ab7b427a6c99fe661dd580e
#
_entry.id   be6961556ab7b427a6c99fe661dd580e
#
_cell.length_a   1.000
_cell.length_b   1.000
_cell.length_c   1.000
_cell.angle_alpha   90.00
_cell.angle_beta   90.00
_cell.angle_gamma   90.00
#
_symmetry.space_group_name_H-M   'P 1'
#
loop_
_entity.id
_entity.type
_entity.pdbx_description
1 polymer ?
#
loop_
_entity_poly.entity_id
_entity_poly.type
_entity_poly.pdbx_seq_one_letter_code
_entity_poly.pdbx_strand_id
1 'polypeptide(L)'
;MKTTAQQITNQVEPIEHKQADATVIAGTSNGLLFLDPQQPSKPQVELADKSITALAATAGEIWAIGDHQSIWHRDAAGQWHQVTSVDDLQLNCILPIPGAVLVGTSEAHLLRIANGSIDRINCFDQVKEREQWYTPWGGPPDVRSMAAGPAGELYVNVHVGGILRSLDQGKSWQPTIDFHADVHEVRTVPDRPGWVVAATAEGLAVSSDQGTSWSFDQANLHATYARAVAVNGTTLLMTVSMGPRGGRAAIYRRPLDQPGAFEKCTQGLPDWFSDNINTGTLSALGKLTVFGTRDGQIFLSDDAGLTWQQTAADLTPIRCLNLGLGLG
;
A
#
# COMPACT_ATOMS: atom_id res chain seq x y z
N MET A 1 9.34 50.60 -41.72
CA MET A 1 9.09 49.18 -41.68
C MET A 1 9.20 48.72 -40.21
N LYS A 2 8.07 48.43 -39.57
CA LYS A 2 8.01 47.93 -38.19
C LYS A 2 7.64 46.47 -38.27
N THR A 3 8.55 45.59 -37.86
CA THR A 3 8.34 44.15 -37.84
C THR A 3 7.75 43.78 -36.48
N THR A 4 6.53 43.27 -36.49
CA THR A 4 5.81 42.81 -35.31
C THR A 4 6.25 41.38 -35.02
N ALA A 5 6.85 41.15 -33.87
CA ALA A 5 7.14 39.79 -33.36
C ALA A 5 5.86 39.20 -32.78
N GLN A 6 5.36 38.12 -33.36
CA GLN A 6 4.32 37.27 -32.77
C GLN A 6 4.94 36.41 -31.66
N GLN A 7 4.48 36.62 -30.41
CA GLN A 7 4.71 35.70 -29.30
C GLN A 7 3.80 34.49 -29.50
N ILE A 8 4.41 33.30 -29.69
CA ILE A 8 3.72 32.02 -29.63
C ILE A 8 3.72 31.61 -28.15
N THR A 9 2.59 31.80 -27.50
CA THR A 9 2.33 31.21 -26.17
C THR A 9 1.95 29.75 -26.38
N ASN A 10 2.87 28.83 -26.11
CA ASN A 10 2.56 27.43 -25.95
C ASN A 10 1.78 27.26 -24.60
N GLN A 11 0.47 27.23 -24.69
CA GLN A 11 -0.37 26.73 -23.61
C GLN A 11 -0.20 25.20 -23.59
N VAL A 12 0.53 24.68 -22.61
CA VAL A 12 0.49 23.26 -22.25
C VAL A 12 -0.84 23.09 -21.53
N GLU A 13 -1.84 22.52 -22.21
CA GLU A 13 -3.05 22.08 -21.56
C GLU A 13 -2.68 21.02 -20.51
N PRO A 14 -3.23 21.11 -19.28
CA PRO A 14 -3.05 20.03 -18.31
C PRO A 14 -3.69 18.77 -18.89
N ILE A 15 -2.95 17.69 -18.93
CA ILE A 15 -3.46 16.36 -19.29
C ILE A 15 -4.47 15.99 -18.19
N GLU A 16 -5.75 16.25 -18.45
CA GLU A 16 -6.84 15.65 -17.67
C GLU A 16 -6.77 14.14 -17.94
N HIS A 17 -6.10 13.41 -17.07
CA HIS A 17 -6.20 11.97 -17.05
C HIS A 17 -7.68 11.61 -16.83
N LYS A 18 -8.30 11.04 -17.84
CA LYS A 18 -9.64 10.50 -17.75
C LYS A 18 -9.70 9.50 -16.59
N GLN A 19 -10.42 9.88 -15.55
CA GLN A 19 -10.72 9.06 -14.37
C GLN A 19 -11.58 7.81 -14.74
N ALA A 20 -11.91 7.65 -16.03
CA ALA A 20 -12.83 6.66 -16.57
C ALA A 20 -12.29 5.22 -16.56
N ASP A 21 -11.00 4.98 -16.34
CA ASP A 21 -10.40 3.65 -16.55
C ASP A 21 -9.77 3.04 -15.27
N ALA A 22 -10.17 3.54 -14.08
CA ALA A 22 -9.70 2.96 -12.83
C ALA A 22 -10.50 1.70 -12.48
N THR A 23 -9.79 0.63 -12.13
CA THR A 23 -10.36 -0.64 -11.67
C THR A 23 -9.98 -0.89 -10.22
N VAL A 24 -10.94 -1.30 -9.40
CA VAL A 24 -10.68 -1.82 -8.05
C VAL A 24 -10.29 -3.28 -8.19
N ILE A 25 -9.13 -3.62 -7.63
CA ILE A 25 -8.59 -4.98 -7.63
C ILE A 25 -8.53 -5.43 -6.18
N ALA A 26 -9.22 -6.53 -5.84
CA ALA A 26 -9.29 -7.01 -4.47
C ALA A 26 -8.92 -8.49 -4.38
N GLY A 27 -7.90 -8.82 -3.58
CA GLY A 27 -7.49 -10.17 -3.28
C GLY A 27 -8.31 -10.77 -2.15
N THR A 28 -8.80 -11.98 -2.37
CA THR A 28 -9.61 -12.76 -1.43
C THR A 28 -9.06 -14.18 -1.27
N SER A 29 -9.69 -15.00 -0.41
CA SER A 29 -9.38 -16.43 -0.34
C SER A 29 -9.81 -17.22 -1.59
N ASN A 30 -10.65 -16.63 -2.47
CA ASN A 30 -11.26 -17.28 -3.61
C ASN A 30 -10.95 -16.53 -4.92
N GLY A 31 -9.74 -16.03 -5.05
CA GLY A 31 -9.28 -15.35 -6.25
C GLY A 31 -9.14 -13.84 -6.10
N LEU A 32 -8.88 -13.24 -7.24
CA LEU A 32 -8.72 -11.82 -7.46
C LEU A 32 -9.99 -11.26 -8.10
N LEU A 33 -10.59 -10.27 -7.47
CA LEU A 33 -11.81 -9.61 -7.92
C LEU A 33 -11.46 -8.32 -8.66
N PHE A 34 -12.10 -8.10 -9.80
CA PHE A 34 -12.06 -6.85 -10.56
C PHE A 34 -13.43 -6.19 -10.52
N LEU A 35 -13.48 -4.94 -10.08
CA LEU A 35 -14.71 -4.16 -9.99
C LEU A 35 -14.50 -2.82 -10.71
N ASP A 36 -15.48 -2.47 -11.55
CA ASP A 36 -15.58 -1.12 -12.11
C ASP A 36 -16.17 -0.19 -11.05
N PRO A 37 -15.47 0.86 -10.60
CA PRO A 37 -16.01 1.81 -9.63
C PRO A 37 -17.29 2.50 -10.04
N GLN A 38 -17.52 2.66 -11.35
CA GLN A 38 -18.69 3.36 -11.90
C GLN A 38 -19.87 2.44 -12.16
N GLN A 39 -19.61 1.13 -12.29
CA GLN A 39 -20.63 0.12 -12.54
C GLN A 39 -20.40 -1.05 -11.57
N PRO A 40 -20.91 -0.95 -10.33
CA PRO A 40 -20.77 -2.02 -9.34
C PRO A 40 -21.61 -3.24 -9.75
N SER A 41 -21.33 -3.79 -10.92
CA SER A 41 -21.87 -5.05 -11.40
C SER A 41 -21.20 -6.20 -10.67
N LYS A 42 -21.61 -7.44 -10.97
CA LYS A 42 -20.98 -8.63 -10.40
C LYS A 42 -19.47 -8.60 -10.69
N PRO A 43 -18.59 -8.75 -9.67
CA PRO A 43 -17.15 -8.76 -9.86
C PRO A 43 -16.73 -9.80 -10.88
N GLN A 44 -15.81 -9.44 -11.75
CA GLN A 44 -15.07 -10.43 -12.53
C GLN A 44 -14.03 -11.10 -11.63
N VAL A 45 -13.92 -12.43 -11.69
CA VAL A 45 -13.00 -13.20 -10.85
C VAL A 45 -11.90 -13.81 -11.73
N GLU A 46 -10.65 -13.55 -11.38
CA GLU A 46 -9.50 -14.19 -11.98
C GLU A 46 -8.72 -14.94 -10.87
N LEU A 47 -7.88 -15.91 -11.23
CA LEU A 47 -7.16 -16.79 -10.29
C LEU A 47 -8.09 -17.42 -9.23
N ALA A 48 -9.27 -17.89 -9.63
CA ALA A 48 -10.37 -18.31 -8.74
C ALA A 48 -9.99 -19.41 -7.73
N ASP A 49 -8.98 -20.22 -8.03
CA ASP A 49 -8.53 -21.31 -7.15
C ASP A 49 -7.40 -20.89 -6.21
N LYS A 50 -7.08 -19.60 -6.15
CA LYS A 50 -5.97 -19.06 -5.36
C LYS A 50 -6.47 -18.19 -4.21
N SER A 51 -5.83 -18.34 -3.07
CA SER A 51 -5.94 -17.39 -1.96
C SER A 51 -4.96 -16.24 -2.19
N ILE A 52 -5.45 -15.10 -2.65
CA ILE A 52 -4.60 -13.93 -2.94
C ILE A 52 -4.32 -13.17 -1.65
N THR A 53 -3.04 -13.07 -1.29
CA THR A 53 -2.61 -12.53 0.01
C THR A 53 -1.91 -11.18 -0.08
N ALA A 54 -1.33 -10.86 -1.23
CA ALA A 54 -0.79 -9.55 -1.53
C ALA A 54 -0.89 -9.25 -3.02
N LEU A 55 -0.97 -7.99 -3.38
CA LEU A 55 -0.99 -7.56 -4.77
C LEU A 55 -0.34 -6.18 -4.93
N ALA A 56 0.18 -5.92 -6.12
CA ALA A 56 0.64 -4.62 -6.57
C ALA A 56 0.21 -4.41 -8.02
N ALA A 57 -0.43 -3.28 -8.31
CA ALA A 57 -0.79 -2.87 -9.66
C ALA A 57 0.16 -1.78 -10.13
N THR A 58 0.59 -1.89 -11.37
CA THR A 58 1.31 -0.86 -12.13
C THR A 58 0.50 -0.50 -13.37
N ALA A 59 0.99 0.38 -14.25
CA ALA A 59 0.27 0.72 -15.47
C ALA A 59 0.12 -0.51 -16.39
N GLY A 60 -1.09 -1.08 -16.42
CA GLY A 60 -1.46 -2.23 -17.26
C GLY A 60 -1.03 -3.61 -16.76
N GLU A 61 -0.32 -3.72 -15.65
CA GLU A 61 0.19 -5.01 -15.13
C GLU A 61 -0.19 -5.21 -13.67
N ILE A 62 -0.31 -6.47 -13.24
CA ILE A 62 -0.58 -6.84 -11.84
C ILE A 62 0.39 -7.93 -11.40
N TRP A 63 0.95 -7.74 -10.21
CA TRP A 63 1.69 -8.76 -9.49
C TRP A 63 0.89 -9.23 -8.28
N ALA A 64 0.78 -10.53 -8.08
CA ALA A 64 0.02 -11.10 -6.97
C ALA A 64 0.78 -12.24 -6.29
N ILE A 65 0.55 -12.38 -4.99
CA ILE A 65 0.98 -13.54 -4.22
C ILE A 65 -0.25 -14.43 -3.98
N GLY A 66 -0.16 -15.67 -4.43
CA GLY A 66 -1.15 -16.72 -4.21
C GLY A 66 -0.69 -17.70 -3.14
N ASP A 67 -1.60 -18.06 -2.23
CA ASP A 67 -1.41 -19.10 -1.20
C ASP A 67 -0.18 -18.88 -0.29
N HIS A 68 0.29 -17.62 -0.14
CA HIS A 68 1.54 -17.24 0.53
C HIS A 68 2.82 -17.85 -0.07
N GLN A 69 2.76 -18.48 -1.25
CA GLN A 69 3.87 -19.24 -1.81
C GLN A 69 4.13 -18.95 -3.28
N SER A 70 3.10 -18.75 -4.09
CA SER A 70 3.23 -18.57 -5.53
C SER A 70 3.18 -17.10 -5.94
N ILE A 71 4.00 -16.73 -6.92
CA ILE A 71 4.05 -15.37 -7.47
C ILE A 71 3.48 -15.42 -8.89
N TRP A 72 2.50 -14.56 -9.11
CA TRP A 72 1.75 -14.45 -10.36
C TRP A 72 1.93 -13.08 -10.97
N HIS A 73 2.05 -13.02 -12.28
CA HIS A 73 2.13 -11.79 -13.06
C HIS A 73 1.05 -11.80 -14.14
N ARG A 74 0.22 -10.76 -14.15
CA ARG A 74 -0.69 -10.44 -15.25
C ARG A 74 -0.01 -9.40 -16.11
N ASP A 75 0.27 -9.76 -17.36
CA ASP A 75 0.91 -8.87 -18.31
C ASP A 75 -0.06 -7.82 -18.89
N ALA A 76 0.47 -6.90 -19.68
CA ALA A 76 -0.33 -5.85 -20.33
C ALA A 76 -1.35 -6.39 -21.35
N ALA A 77 -1.21 -7.64 -21.79
CA ALA A 77 -2.20 -8.32 -22.63
C ALA A 77 -3.30 -9.01 -21.81
N GLY A 78 -3.25 -8.90 -20.47
CA GLY A 78 -4.23 -9.49 -19.57
C GLY A 78 -4.01 -10.98 -19.28
N GLN A 79 -2.84 -11.54 -19.63
CA GLN A 79 -2.55 -12.96 -19.44
C GLN A 79 -1.81 -13.20 -18.12
N TRP A 80 -2.26 -14.20 -17.37
CA TRP A 80 -1.61 -14.61 -16.13
C TRP A 80 -0.50 -15.63 -16.37
N HIS A 81 0.64 -15.39 -15.75
CA HIS A 81 1.79 -16.30 -15.74
C HIS A 81 2.21 -16.56 -14.28
N GLN A 82 2.36 -17.81 -13.92
CA GLN A 82 3.05 -18.14 -12.68
C GLN A 82 4.54 -17.94 -12.88
N VAL A 83 5.12 -16.98 -12.16
CA VAL A 83 6.54 -16.62 -12.29
C VAL A 83 7.41 -17.60 -11.54
N THR A 84 7.05 -17.92 -10.30
CA THR A 84 7.78 -18.86 -9.43
C THR A 84 6.94 -19.26 -8.23
N SER A 85 7.45 -20.22 -7.45
CA SER A 85 6.96 -20.54 -6.10
C SER A 85 8.12 -20.67 -5.12
N VAL A 86 7.84 -20.44 -3.84
CA VAL A 86 8.78 -20.54 -2.72
C VAL A 86 8.12 -21.39 -1.64
N ASP A 87 8.74 -22.49 -1.27
CA ASP A 87 8.12 -23.49 -0.38
C ASP A 87 8.55 -23.36 1.09
N ASP A 88 9.72 -22.73 1.34
CA ASP A 88 10.35 -22.64 2.66
C ASP A 88 10.04 -21.36 3.42
N LEU A 89 9.44 -20.36 2.77
CA LEU A 89 9.07 -19.06 3.35
C LEU A 89 7.65 -18.67 2.96
N GLN A 90 6.93 -18.01 3.87
CA GLN A 90 5.68 -17.35 3.51
C GLN A 90 5.96 -16.00 2.85
N LEU A 91 5.33 -15.75 1.72
CA LEU A 91 5.40 -14.49 1.00
C LEU A 91 4.30 -13.55 1.51
N ASN A 92 4.67 -12.35 1.97
CA ASN A 92 3.76 -11.45 2.67
C ASN A 92 3.41 -10.18 1.90
N CYS A 93 4.34 -9.62 1.15
CA CYS A 93 4.12 -8.41 0.37
C CYS A 93 4.98 -8.40 -0.91
N ILE A 94 4.56 -7.62 -1.91
CA ILE A 94 5.20 -7.58 -3.22
C ILE A 94 5.29 -6.12 -3.69
N LEU A 95 6.42 -5.75 -4.30
CA LEU A 95 6.69 -4.42 -4.80
C LEU A 95 7.43 -4.47 -6.14
N PRO A 96 6.76 -4.19 -7.27
CA PRO A 96 7.43 -3.96 -8.54
C PRO A 96 8.30 -2.69 -8.49
N ILE A 97 9.51 -2.80 -9.00
CA ILE A 97 10.47 -1.70 -9.17
C ILE A 97 11.06 -1.77 -10.59
N PRO A 98 11.68 -0.71 -11.12
CA PRO A 98 12.31 -0.79 -12.44
C PRO A 98 13.29 -1.97 -12.57
N GLY A 99 12.96 -2.89 -13.49
CA GLY A 99 13.79 -4.07 -13.81
C GLY A 99 13.78 -5.20 -12.78
N ALA A 100 12.92 -5.16 -11.75
CA ALA A 100 12.80 -6.25 -10.79
C ALA A 100 11.49 -6.20 -10.01
N VAL A 101 11.23 -7.26 -9.25
CA VAL A 101 10.15 -7.28 -8.24
C VAL A 101 10.76 -7.67 -6.90
N LEU A 102 10.47 -6.91 -5.87
CA LEU A 102 10.84 -7.27 -4.50
C LEU A 102 9.69 -8.02 -3.83
N VAL A 103 10.03 -9.00 -3.03
CA VAL A 103 9.06 -9.80 -2.25
C VAL A 103 9.54 -9.88 -0.81
N GLY A 104 8.70 -9.42 0.10
CA GLY A 104 8.94 -9.52 1.54
C GLY A 104 8.33 -10.81 2.08
N THR A 105 9.05 -11.45 3.02
CA THR A 105 8.69 -12.78 3.50
C THR A 105 8.52 -12.84 5.01
N SER A 106 8.02 -13.97 5.50
CA SER A 106 8.22 -14.40 6.88
C SER A 106 9.72 -14.44 7.22
N GLU A 107 10.03 -14.41 8.53
CA GLU A 107 11.41 -14.36 9.03
C GLU A 107 12.20 -13.13 8.58
N ALA A 108 11.48 -12.10 8.11
CA ALA A 108 12.02 -10.82 7.65
C ALA A 108 13.15 -10.97 6.62
N HIS A 109 12.93 -11.79 5.57
CA HIS A 109 13.80 -11.85 4.42
C HIS A 109 13.23 -11.05 3.26
N LEU A 110 14.12 -10.60 2.39
CA LEU A 110 13.78 -9.88 1.17
C LEU A 110 14.31 -10.64 -0.05
N LEU A 111 13.40 -10.98 -0.97
CA LEU A 111 13.72 -11.64 -2.21
C LEU A 111 13.65 -10.64 -3.36
N ARG A 112 14.42 -10.86 -4.41
CA ARG A 112 14.40 -10.12 -5.66
C ARG A 112 14.18 -11.07 -6.82
N ILE A 113 13.20 -10.75 -7.65
CA ILE A 113 12.93 -11.45 -8.91
C ILE A 113 13.41 -10.53 -10.04
N ALA A 114 14.34 -11.01 -10.85
CA ALA A 114 14.84 -10.30 -12.02
C ALA A 114 15.38 -11.32 -13.06
N ASN A 115 15.17 -11.04 -14.34
CA ASN A 115 15.69 -11.88 -15.44
C ASN A 115 15.35 -13.38 -15.30
N GLY A 116 14.17 -13.71 -14.73
CA GLY A 116 13.72 -15.10 -14.54
C GLY A 116 14.38 -15.83 -13.37
N SER A 117 15.22 -15.17 -12.57
CA SER A 117 15.78 -15.70 -11.31
C SER A 117 15.09 -15.10 -10.11
N ILE A 118 15.11 -15.85 -8.99
CA ILE A 118 14.74 -15.36 -7.66
C ILE A 118 15.96 -15.48 -6.75
N ASP A 119 16.37 -14.36 -6.17
CA ASP A 119 17.55 -14.28 -5.33
C ASP A 119 17.21 -13.63 -4.00
N ARG A 120 17.83 -14.12 -2.91
CA ARG A 120 17.75 -13.51 -1.60
C ARG A 120 18.68 -12.31 -1.52
N ILE A 121 18.20 -11.20 -0.98
CA ILE A 121 19.01 -9.98 -0.80
C ILE A 121 19.80 -10.11 0.51
N ASN A 122 20.99 -10.72 0.43
CA ASN A 122 21.82 -11.03 1.59
C ASN A 122 22.25 -9.77 2.39
N CYS A 123 22.44 -8.63 1.75
CA CYS A 123 22.79 -7.38 2.45
C CYS A 123 21.64 -6.87 3.34
N PHE A 124 20.38 -7.21 3.04
CA PHE A 124 19.24 -6.96 3.90
C PHE A 124 19.30 -7.82 5.18
N ASP A 125 19.72 -9.08 5.04
CA ASP A 125 19.87 -10.00 6.16
C ASP A 125 21.06 -9.65 7.08
N GLN A 126 21.99 -8.84 6.60
CA GLN A 126 23.20 -8.43 7.33
C GLN A 126 23.07 -7.08 8.04
N VAL A 127 21.85 -6.49 8.07
CA VAL A 127 21.62 -5.27 8.83
C VAL A 127 21.93 -5.51 10.30
N LYS A 128 22.73 -4.61 10.89
CA LYS A 128 23.32 -4.79 12.23
C LYS A 128 22.27 -4.99 13.33
N GLU A 129 21.13 -4.32 13.23
CA GLU A 129 20.06 -4.36 14.22
C GLU A 129 19.17 -5.62 14.11
N ARG A 130 19.36 -6.45 13.07
CA ARG A 130 18.52 -7.62 12.80
C ARG A 130 18.44 -8.59 13.98
N GLU A 131 19.52 -8.78 14.72
CA GLU A 131 19.56 -9.66 15.89
C GLU A 131 18.68 -9.19 17.05
N GLN A 132 18.26 -7.92 17.04
CA GLN A 132 17.39 -7.31 18.03
C GLN A 132 15.91 -7.39 17.67
N TRP A 133 15.59 -7.75 16.41
CA TRP A 133 14.21 -7.85 15.96
C TRP A 133 13.50 -9.04 16.63
N TYR A 134 12.30 -8.81 17.09
CA TYR A 134 11.52 -9.84 17.77
C TYR A 134 10.03 -9.57 17.61
N THR A 135 9.20 -10.59 17.89
CA THR A 135 7.77 -10.40 18.05
C THR A 135 7.36 -10.65 19.50
N PRO A 136 6.48 -9.82 20.09
CA PRO A 136 6.06 -10.00 21.49
C PRO A 136 5.38 -11.35 21.80
N TRP A 137 4.90 -12.03 20.76
CA TRP A 137 4.26 -13.34 20.85
C TRP A 137 5.21 -14.52 20.56
N GLY A 138 6.48 -14.24 20.32
CA GLY A 138 7.52 -15.21 19.97
C GLY A 138 7.63 -15.45 18.45
N GLY A 139 8.80 -15.88 18.03
CA GLY A 139 9.15 -16.11 16.64
C GLY A 139 9.78 -14.88 15.94
N PRO A 140 10.31 -15.07 14.74
CA PRO A 140 10.91 -14.01 13.96
C PRO A 140 9.85 -13.02 13.45
N PRO A 141 10.21 -11.76 13.20
CA PRO A 141 9.33 -10.78 12.57
C PRO A 141 9.17 -11.06 11.09
N ASP A 142 8.18 -10.39 10.48
CA ASP A 142 7.86 -10.47 9.05
C ASP A 142 8.18 -9.16 8.33
N VAL A 143 8.59 -9.22 7.07
CA VAL A 143 8.43 -8.07 6.16
C VAL A 143 6.93 -7.94 5.86
N ARG A 144 6.35 -6.79 6.20
CA ARG A 144 4.89 -6.59 6.14
C ARG A 144 4.43 -5.66 5.04
N SER A 145 5.22 -4.65 4.70
CA SER A 145 4.92 -3.71 3.62
C SER A 145 6.20 -3.10 3.05
N MET A 146 6.11 -2.63 1.82
CA MET A 146 7.21 -1.99 1.12
C MET A 146 6.70 -0.81 0.31
N ALA A 147 7.56 0.19 0.09
CA ALA A 147 7.28 1.32 -0.76
C ALA A 147 8.53 1.74 -1.54
N ALA A 148 8.33 2.24 -2.77
CA ALA A 148 9.37 2.87 -3.57
C ALA A 148 9.05 4.36 -3.73
N GLY A 149 10.04 5.20 -3.56
CA GLY A 149 9.90 6.63 -3.79
C GLY A 149 10.26 7.03 -5.22
N PRO A 150 9.90 8.26 -5.61
CA PRO A 150 10.04 8.74 -7.00
C PRO A 150 11.50 8.88 -7.45
N ALA A 151 12.47 8.98 -6.55
CA ALA A 151 13.89 9.01 -6.87
C ALA A 151 14.55 7.62 -6.82
N GLY A 152 13.76 6.55 -6.64
CA GLY A 152 14.24 5.16 -6.59
C GLY A 152 14.66 4.69 -5.21
N GLU A 153 14.39 5.49 -4.16
CA GLU A 153 14.56 5.06 -2.78
C GLU A 153 13.56 3.96 -2.44
N LEU A 154 13.99 2.99 -1.63
CA LEU A 154 13.18 1.86 -1.20
C LEU A 154 13.00 1.88 0.32
N TYR A 155 11.82 1.54 0.77
CA TYR A 155 11.48 1.40 2.19
C TYR A 155 10.85 0.04 2.42
N VAL A 156 11.38 -0.67 3.40
CA VAL A 156 10.90 -2.00 3.81
C VAL A 156 10.52 -1.95 5.28
N ASN A 157 9.25 -2.18 5.57
CA ASN A 157 8.75 -2.29 6.92
C ASN A 157 8.90 -3.74 7.41
N VAL A 158 9.64 -3.91 8.48
CA VAL A 158 9.74 -5.14 9.26
C VAL A 158 8.88 -4.98 10.52
N HIS A 159 7.91 -5.86 10.71
CA HIS A 159 7.05 -5.84 11.88
C HIS A 159 7.87 -6.06 13.16
N VAL A 160 7.89 -5.09 14.06
CA VAL A 160 8.79 -5.02 15.24
C VAL A 160 10.28 -5.14 14.85
N GLY A 161 10.64 -4.49 13.77
CA GLY A 161 11.99 -4.31 13.23
C GLY A 161 12.18 -2.91 12.63
N GLY A 162 11.09 -2.11 12.63
CA GLY A 162 11.09 -0.74 12.12
C GLY A 162 11.05 -0.67 10.59
N ILE A 163 11.53 0.44 10.05
CA ILE A 163 11.60 0.69 8.60
C ILE A 163 13.06 0.76 8.18
N LEU A 164 13.44 -0.08 7.22
CA LEU A 164 14.74 -0.03 6.57
C LEU A 164 14.65 0.72 5.25
N ARG A 165 15.64 1.55 4.96
CA ARG A 165 15.75 2.33 3.73
C ARG A 165 16.96 1.90 2.93
N SER A 166 16.80 1.86 1.60
CA SER A 166 17.88 1.80 0.63
C SER A 166 17.80 3.00 -0.31
N LEU A 167 18.92 3.68 -0.54
CA LEU A 167 19.06 4.78 -1.51
C LEU A 167 19.85 4.37 -2.78
N ASP A 168 20.21 3.10 -2.89
CA ASP A 168 21.06 2.54 -3.93
C ASP A 168 20.44 1.30 -4.61
N GLN A 169 19.10 1.28 -4.71
CA GLN A 169 18.33 0.23 -5.35
C GLN A 169 18.47 -1.16 -4.69
N GLY A 170 18.58 -1.17 -3.35
CA GLY A 170 18.63 -2.40 -2.56
C GLY A 170 20.03 -2.99 -2.37
N LYS A 171 21.10 -2.26 -2.71
CA LYS A 171 22.49 -2.72 -2.52
C LYS A 171 22.96 -2.56 -1.07
N SER A 172 22.41 -1.58 -0.35
CA SER A 172 22.63 -1.40 1.08
C SER A 172 21.35 -0.96 1.78
N TRP A 173 21.24 -1.26 3.08
CA TRP A 173 20.07 -0.98 3.89
C TRP A 173 20.44 -0.36 5.22
N GLN A 174 19.65 0.62 5.65
CA GLN A 174 19.83 1.33 6.90
C GLN A 174 18.50 1.45 7.65
N PRO A 175 18.45 1.21 8.97
CA PRO A 175 17.27 1.49 9.79
C PRO A 175 17.02 3.01 9.83
N THR A 176 15.74 3.39 9.85
CA THR A 176 15.35 4.81 9.81
C THR A 176 14.44 5.20 10.97
N ILE A 177 13.65 4.29 11.49
CA ILE A 177 12.75 4.50 12.63
C ILE A 177 13.13 3.51 13.73
N ASP A 178 12.84 3.84 14.97
CA ASP A 178 13.09 2.94 16.09
C ASP A 178 12.42 1.58 15.84
N PHE A 179 13.16 0.49 15.99
CA PHE A 179 12.66 -0.85 15.76
C PHE A 179 11.55 -1.27 16.76
N HIS A 180 11.45 -0.59 17.91
CA HIS A 180 10.33 -0.76 18.84
C HIS A 180 9.03 -0.13 18.34
N ALA A 181 9.09 0.78 17.37
CA ALA A 181 7.88 1.26 16.72
C ALA A 181 7.22 0.08 16.00
N ASP A 182 6.04 -0.28 16.44
CA ASP A 182 5.22 -1.35 15.84
C ASP A 182 4.61 -0.82 14.53
N VAL A 183 5.40 -0.86 13.46
CA VAL A 183 5.02 -0.33 12.15
C VAL A 183 4.20 -1.38 11.40
N HIS A 184 3.02 -0.97 10.91
CA HIS A 184 2.13 -1.86 10.17
C HIS A 184 2.18 -1.64 8.67
N GLU A 185 2.28 -0.40 8.22
CA GLU A 185 2.37 -0.07 6.79
C GLU A 185 3.25 1.15 6.55
N VAL A 186 4.09 1.10 5.50
CA VAL A 186 4.88 2.23 5.01
C VAL A 186 4.45 2.61 3.60
N ARG A 187 4.34 3.91 3.32
CA ARG A 187 4.04 4.47 2.00
C ARG A 187 4.93 5.68 1.72
N THR A 188 5.32 5.85 0.47
CA THR A 188 5.90 7.10 -0.04
C THR A 188 4.81 8.01 -0.56
N VAL A 189 5.09 9.30 -0.66
CA VAL A 189 4.17 10.29 -1.21
C VAL A 189 4.61 10.60 -2.65
N PRO A 190 3.83 10.21 -3.69
CA PRO A 190 4.27 10.26 -5.08
C PRO A 190 4.76 11.63 -5.54
N ASP A 191 4.01 12.70 -5.20
CA ASP A 191 4.30 14.08 -5.64
C ASP A 191 5.24 14.84 -4.70
N ARG A 192 5.84 14.15 -3.72
CA ARG A 192 6.72 14.75 -2.70
C ARG A 192 7.94 13.89 -2.46
N PRO A 193 9.01 14.10 -3.25
CA PRO A 193 10.26 13.38 -3.03
C PRO A 193 10.76 13.51 -1.59
N GLY A 194 11.14 12.39 -0.99
CA GLY A 194 11.62 12.32 0.39
C GLY A 194 10.53 12.24 1.46
N TRP A 195 9.25 12.36 1.11
CA TRP A 195 8.16 12.18 2.07
C TRP A 195 7.78 10.71 2.19
N VAL A 196 7.74 10.24 3.44
CA VAL A 196 7.36 8.88 3.82
C VAL A 196 6.37 8.95 4.97
N VAL A 197 5.33 8.15 4.91
CA VAL A 197 4.32 8.03 5.96
C VAL A 197 4.19 6.59 6.38
N ALA A 198 3.90 6.35 7.66
CA ALA A 198 3.70 5.01 8.17
C ALA A 198 2.55 4.94 9.17
N ALA A 199 1.74 3.90 9.07
CA ALA A 199 0.76 3.52 10.08
C ALA A 199 1.47 2.68 11.15
N THR A 200 1.34 3.08 12.41
CA THR A 200 2.00 2.43 13.56
C THR A 200 1.01 2.17 14.69
N ALA A 201 1.42 1.40 15.69
CA ALA A 201 0.63 1.25 16.92
C ALA A 201 0.51 2.55 17.73
N GLU A 202 1.35 3.56 17.42
CA GLU A 202 1.36 4.87 18.08
C GLU A 202 0.73 5.98 17.22
N GLY A 203 -0.03 5.62 16.18
CA GLY A 203 -0.65 6.56 15.26
C GLY A 203 0.10 6.67 13.94
N LEU A 204 0.15 7.88 13.39
CA LEU A 204 0.85 8.19 12.16
C LEU A 204 2.30 8.58 12.44
N ALA A 205 3.24 7.96 11.74
CA ALA A 205 4.61 8.43 11.64
C ALA A 205 4.82 9.13 10.29
N VAL A 206 5.47 10.30 10.28
CA VAL A 206 5.78 11.10 9.07
C VAL A 206 7.25 11.47 9.07
N SER A 207 7.87 11.29 7.92
CA SER A 207 9.19 11.83 7.59
C SER A 207 9.10 12.67 6.32
N SER A 208 9.76 13.82 6.28
CA SER A 208 9.90 14.66 5.09
C SER A 208 11.33 14.72 4.55
N ASP A 209 12.24 13.91 5.12
CA ASP A 209 13.67 13.89 4.85
C ASP A 209 14.20 12.48 4.55
N GLN A 210 13.42 11.72 3.79
CA GLN A 210 13.73 10.34 3.38
C GLN A 210 13.87 9.35 4.56
N GLY A 211 13.17 9.58 5.69
CA GLY A 211 13.26 8.72 6.86
C GLY A 211 14.48 9.01 7.75
N THR A 212 15.16 10.16 7.59
CA THR A 212 16.27 10.55 8.48
C THR A 212 15.74 10.95 9.85
N SER A 213 14.59 11.61 9.88
CA SER A 213 13.85 11.92 11.11
C SER A 213 12.37 11.59 10.97
N TRP A 214 11.72 11.28 12.10
CA TRP A 214 10.30 10.93 12.15
C TRP A 214 9.58 11.74 13.21
N SER A 215 8.38 12.18 12.88
CA SER A 215 7.43 12.78 13.83
C SER A 215 6.19 11.88 13.94
N PHE A 216 5.68 11.72 15.16
CA PHE A 216 4.47 10.94 15.43
C PHE A 216 3.29 11.89 15.67
N ASP A 217 2.13 11.55 15.12
CA ASP A 217 0.91 12.34 15.26
C ASP A 217 -0.29 11.40 15.52
N GLN A 218 -1.04 11.74 16.57
CA GLN A 218 -2.24 11.02 17.00
C GLN A 218 -3.37 12.00 17.39
N ALA A 219 -3.24 13.27 17.02
CA ALA A 219 -4.16 14.31 17.45
C ALA A 219 -5.60 14.00 17.01
N ASN A 220 -6.53 14.00 17.99
CA ASN A 220 -7.96 13.73 17.79
C ASN A 220 -8.31 12.29 17.28
N LEU A 221 -7.41 11.34 17.39
CA LEU A 221 -7.74 9.94 17.17
C LEU A 221 -8.42 9.37 18.42
N HIS A 222 -9.39 8.44 18.23
CA HIS A 222 -10.05 7.74 19.34
C HIS A 222 -9.18 6.67 20.00
N ALA A 223 -8.16 6.21 19.27
CA ALA A 223 -7.13 5.24 19.65
C ALA A 223 -5.90 5.48 18.79
N THR A 224 -4.80 4.77 19.02
CA THR A 224 -3.56 4.98 18.28
C THR A 224 -3.18 3.86 17.34
N TYR A 225 -3.85 2.71 17.44
CA TYR A 225 -3.47 1.52 16.68
C TYR A 225 -3.86 1.65 15.20
N ALA A 226 -2.96 2.22 14.41
CA ALA A 226 -3.16 2.41 12.97
C ALA A 226 -2.65 1.21 12.18
N ARG A 227 -3.38 0.79 11.14
CA ARG A 227 -3.07 -0.43 10.34
C ARG A 227 -2.77 -0.16 8.89
N ALA A 228 -3.46 0.80 8.27
CA ALA A 228 -3.25 1.16 6.88
C ALA A 228 -3.18 2.67 6.72
N VAL A 229 -2.41 3.12 5.73
CA VAL A 229 -2.23 4.53 5.38
C VAL A 229 -2.20 4.70 3.87
N ALA A 230 -2.86 5.75 3.37
CA ALA A 230 -2.81 6.15 1.97
C ALA A 230 -2.72 7.67 1.86
N VAL A 231 -2.19 8.15 0.74
CA VAL A 231 -2.16 9.58 0.42
C VAL A 231 -2.91 9.78 -0.89
N ASN A 232 -3.92 10.66 -0.87
CA ASN A 232 -4.71 11.05 -2.02
C ASN A 232 -4.48 12.55 -2.27
N GLY A 233 -3.64 12.88 -3.25
CA GLY A 233 -3.19 14.26 -3.48
C GLY A 233 -2.54 14.85 -2.24
N THR A 234 -3.20 15.86 -1.64
CA THR A 234 -2.73 16.51 -0.41
C THR A 234 -3.43 15.99 0.87
N THR A 235 -4.26 14.96 0.76
CA THR A 235 -4.97 14.38 1.89
C THR A 235 -4.36 13.04 2.31
N LEU A 236 -4.03 12.93 3.57
CA LEU A 236 -3.65 11.67 4.20
C LEU A 236 -4.89 10.98 4.76
N LEU A 237 -5.00 9.68 4.51
CA LEU A 237 -6.03 8.82 5.09
C LEU A 237 -5.37 7.70 5.88
N MET A 238 -5.95 7.35 7.01
CA MET A 238 -5.40 6.32 7.90
C MET A 238 -6.52 5.54 8.58
N THR A 239 -6.34 4.25 8.75
CA THR A 239 -7.27 3.40 9.50
C THR A 239 -6.77 3.21 10.93
N VAL A 240 -7.68 3.32 11.90
CA VAL A 240 -7.36 3.24 13.33
C VAL A 240 -8.36 2.35 14.04
N SER A 241 -7.91 1.56 15.00
CA SER A 241 -8.75 0.68 15.83
C SER A 241 -8.27 0.65 17.28
N MET A 242 -8.97 -0.11 18.13
CA MET A 242 -8.64 -0.25 19.56
C MET A 242 -7.38 -1.10 19.81
N GLY A 243 -6.88 -1.82 18.82
CA GLY A 243 -5.68 -2.66 18.98
C GLY A 243 -5.61 -3.84 18.01
N PRO A 244 -4.70 -4.80 18.25
CA PRO A 244 -4.42 -5.89 17.32
C PRO A 244 -5.63 -6.81 17.04
N ARG A 245 -6.58 -6.87 17.97
CA ARG A 245 -7.82 -7.65 17.83
C ARG A 245 -8.97 -6.88 17.17
N GLY A 246 -8.71 -5.67 16.66
CA GLY A 246 -9.73 -4.82 16.09
C GLY A 246 -10.59 -4.11 17.13
N GLY A 247 -11.86 -3.92 16.79
CA GLY A 247 -12.85 -3.20 17.60
C GLY A 247 -12.82 -1.69 17.35
N ARG A 248 -13.99 -1.13 17.07
CA ARG A 248 -14.22 0.28 16.79
C ARG A 248 -13.24 0.83 15.74
N ALA A 249 -13.01 0.07 14.65
CA ALA A 249 -12.15 0.56 13.59
C ALA A 249 -12.86 1.66 12.80
N ALA A 250 -12.08 2.66 12.36
CA ALA A 250 -12.55 3.79 11.58
C ALA A 250 -11.47 4.32 10.66
N ILE A 251 -11.87 5.09 9.66
CA ILE A 251 -10.97 5.84 8.80
C ILE A 251 -10.93 7.29 9.26
N TYR A 252 -9.73 7.84 9.28
CA TYR A 252 -9.44 9.22 9.59
C TYR A 252 -8.73 9.87 8.42
N ARG A 253 -8.94 11.18 8.25
CA ARG A 253 -8.31 12.00 7.22
C ARG A 253 -7.75 13.28 7.81
N ARG A 254 -6.75 13.87 7.18
CA ARG A 254 -6.27 15.23 7.40
C ARG A 254 -5.43 15.72 6.21
N PRO A 255 -5.22 17.03 6.05
CA PRO A 255 -4.21 17.53 5.12
C PRO A 255 -2.82 17.00 5.47
N LEU A 256 -2.07 16.58 4.45
CA LEU A 256 -0.71 16.06 4.64
C LEU A 256 0.25 17.13 5.18
N ASP A 257 0.13 18.37 4.68
CA ASP A 257 1.03 19.50 4.98
C ASP A 257 0.75 20.21 6.30
N GLN A 258 -0.40 19.94 6.90
CA GLN A 258 -0.85 20.63 8.08
C GLN A 258 -0.94 19.62 9.22
N PRO A 259 0.11 19.53 10.07
CA PRO A 259 0.00 18.79 11.32
C PRO A 259 -1.19 19.32 12.10
N GLY A 260 -2.03 18.45 12.61
CA GLY A 260 -3.22 18.85 13.33
C GLY A 260 -4.18 17.71 13.55
N ALA A 261 -5.37 18.05 14.06
CA ALA A 261 -6.36 17.06 14.41
C ALA A 261 -6.86 16.28 13.20
N PHE A 262 -6.85 14.96 13.34
CA PHE A 262 -7.50 14.08 12.40
C PHE A 262 -9.02 14.25 12.46
N GLU A 263 -9.67 14.17 11.32
CA GLU A 263 -11.12 14.14 11.16
C GLU A 263 -11.56 12.71 10.86
N LYS A 264 -12.51 12.21 11.65
CA LYS A 264 -13.11 10.89 11.40
C LYS A 264 -14.01 10.97 10.18
N CYS A 265 -13.82 10.07 9.21
CA CYS A 265 -14.72 9.92 8.07
C CYS A 265 -16.02 9.27 8.54
N THR A 266 -17.16 9.93 8.30
CA THR A 266 -18.48 9.46 8.78
C THR A 266 -19.53 9.39 7.68
N GLN A 267 -19.38 10.18 6.61
CA GLN A 267 -20.39 10.28 5.55
C GLN A 267 -20.35 9.01 4.68
N GLY A 268 -21.43 8.23 4.71
CA GLY A 268 -21.56 6.98 3.95
C GLY A 268 -20.84 5.78 4.58
N LEU A 269 -20.34 5.93 5.81
CA LEU A 269 -19.70 4.85 6.59
C LEU A 269 -20.50 4.55 7.86
N PRO A 270 -20.43 3.32 8.40
CA PRO A 270 -20.93 3.02 9.72
C PRO A 270 -20.12 3.78 10.79
N ASP A 271 -20.71 3.94 11.98
CA ASP A 271 -19.99 4.60 13.09
C ASP A 271 -18.66 3.91 13.41
N TRP A 272 -18.65 2.58 13.37
CA TRP A 272 -17.47 1.75 13.62
C TRP A 272 -17.53 0.45 12.82
N PHE A 273 -16.38 -0.01 12.39
CA PHE A 273 -16.16 -1.37 11.90
C PHE A 273 -15.78 -2.28 13.07
N SER A 274 -16.22 -3.53 13.03
CA SER A 274 -15.97 -4.51 14.09
C SER A 274 -14.53 -4.99 14.11
N ASP A 275 -13.91 -5.14 12.95
CA ASP A 275 -12.55 -5.66 12.76
C ASP A 275 -11.60 -4.58 12.23
N ASN A 276 -10.31 -4.84 12.25
CA ASN A 276 -9.30 -3.96 11.65
C ASN A 276 -9.53 -3.81 10.13
N ILE A 277 -9.38 -2.58 9.63
CA ILE A 277 -9.13 -2.33 8.21
C ILE A 277 -7.61 -2.42 8.05
N ASN A 278 -7.14 -3.52 7.46
CA ASN A 278 -5.77 -3.98 7.60
C ASN A 278 -4.78 -3.33 6.61
N THR A 279 -3.49 -3.54 6.87
CA THR A 279 -2.38 -3.28 5.93
C THR A 279 -2.71 -3.82 4.54
N GLY A 280 -2.47 -3.03 3.50
CA GLY A 280 -2.72 -3.41 2.11
C GLY A 280 -4.18 -3.44 1.69
N THR A 281 -5.14 -3.02 2.54
CA THR A 281 -6.57 -2.95 2.16
C THR A 281 -7.10 -1.53 2.01
N LEU A 282 -6.24 -0.51 2.02
CA LEU A 282 -6.53 0.90 1.72
C LEU A 282 -5.63 1.35 0.57
N SER A 283 -6.21 1.89 -0.49
CA SER A 283 -5.49 2.37 -1.68
C SER A 283 -6.06 3.70 -2.17
N ALA A 284 -5.19 4.53 -2.74
CA ALA A 284 -5.57 5.80 -3.37
C ALA A 284 -4.86 5.95 -4.72
N LEU A 285 -5.60 6.46 -5.72
CA LEU A 285 -5.09 6.73 -7.07
C LEU A 285 -5.89 7.87 -7.71
N GLY A 286 -5.21 8.93 -8.11
CA GLY A 286 -5.88 10.13 -8.64
C GLY A 286 -6.78 10.75 -7.57
N LYS A 287 -8.09 10.83 -7.84
CA LYS A 287 -9.10 11.30 -6.87
C LYS A 287 -9.76 10.16 -6.08
N LEU A 288 -9.56 8.92 -6.53
CA LEU A 288 -10.20 7.78 -5.92
C LEU A 288 -9.45 7.32 -4.67
N THR A 289 -10.20 6.94 -3.67
CA THR A 289 -9.72 6.20 -2.50
C THR A 289 -10.65 5.01 -2.28
N VAL A 290 -10.10 3.86 -2.00
CA VAL A 290 -10.89 2.64 -1.80
C VAL A 290 -10.34 1.86 -0.63
N PHE A 291 -11.21 1.22 0.12
CA PHE A 291 -10.79 0.23 1.11
C PHE A 291 -11.70 -0.99 1.15
N GLY A 292 -11.15 -2.10 1.62
CA GLY A 292 -11.85 -3.35 1.81
C GLY A 292 -11.81 -3.81 3.26
N THR A 293 -12.84 -4.57 3.68
CA THR A 293 -12.98 -5.10 5.05
C THR A 293 -12.90 -6.62 5.09
N ARG A 294 -12.63 -7.16 6.26
CA ARG A 294 -12.71 -8.62 6.49
C ARG A 294 -14.11 -9.18 6.40
N ASP A 295 -15.13 -8.32 6.54
CA ASP A 295 -16.54 -8.69 6.36
C ASP A 295 -16.98 -8.71 4.87
N GLY A 296 -16.01 -8.56 3.94
CA GLY A 296 -16.28 -8.64 2.50
C GLY A 296 -16.99 -7.42 1.94
N GLN A 297 -16.76 -6.25 2.50
CA GLN A 297 -17.31 -4.98 2.02
C GLN A 297 -16.21 -4.17 1.33
N ILE A 298 -16.58 -3.42 0.29
CA ILE A 298 -15.70 -2.45 -0.39
C ILE A 298 -16.39 -1.10 -0.39
N PHE A 299 -15.64 -0.08 0.03
CA PHE A 299 -16.08 1.32 0.06
C PHE A 299 -15.18 2.17 -0.83
N LEU A 300 -15.78 3.08 -1.59
CA LEU A 300 -15.12 4.01 -2.50
C LEU A 300 -15.44 5.46 -2.13
N SER A 301 -14.47 6.32 -2.29
CA SER A 301 -14.57 7.78 -2.23
C SER A 301 -13.89 8.39 -3.46
N ASP A 302 -14.47 9.42 -4.05
CA ASP A 302 -13.91 10.21 -5.16
C ASP A 302 -13.57 11.66 -4.77
N ASP A 303 -13.69 11.96 -3.47
CA ASP A 303 -13.48 13.29 -2.88
C ASP A 303 -12.48 13.28 -1.71
N ALA A 304 -11.46 12.41 -1.80
CA ALA A 304 -10.40 12.23 -0.80
C ALA A 304 -10.94 11.92 0.60
N GLY A 305 -11.96 11.08 0.68
CA GLY A 305 -12.49 10.53 1.95
C GLY A 305 -13.48 11.44 2.66
N LEU A 306 -14.03 12.48 2.01
CA LEU A 306 -15.13 13.28 2.58
C LEU A 306 -16.42 12.46 2.61
N THR A 307 -16.77 11.84 1.48
CA THR A 307 -17.93 10.98 1.36
C THR A 307 -17.55 9.60 0.83
N TRP A 308 -18.26 8.58 1.24
CA TRP A 308 -18.00 7.19 0.90
C TRP A 308 -19.27 6.50 0.40
N GLN A 309 -19.09 5.63 -0.56
CA GLN A 309 -20.13 4.76 -1.07
C GLN A 309 -19.71 3.30 -0.92
N GLN A 310 -20.57 2.46 -0.36
CA GLN A 310 -20.39 1.02 -0.39
C GLN A 310 -20.64 0.52 -1.82
N THR A 311 -19.59 0.02 -2.47
CA THR A 311 -19.65 -0.44 -3.87
C THR A 311 -19.83 -1.95 -3.98
N ALA A 312 -19.47 -2.70 -2.94
CA ALA A 312 -19.70 -4.14 -2.88
C ALA A 312 -19.91 -4.60 -1.43
N ALA A 313 -20.67 -5.69 -1.28
CA ALA A 313 -20.94 -6.38 -0.02
C ALA A 313 -21.04 -7.89 -0.24
N ASP A 314 -21.08 -8.63 0.85
CA ASP A 314 -21.23 -10.09 0.86
C ASP A 314 -20.14 -10.85 0.06
N LEU A 315 -18.98 -10.21 -0.08
CA LEU A 315 -17.82 -10.84 -0.68
C LEU A 315 -17.09 -11.71 0.36
N THR A 316 -16.20 -12.57 -0.11
CA THR A 316 -15.20 -13.20 0.79
C THR A 316 -14.30 -12.12 1.40
N PRO A 317 -13.73 -12.35 2.62
CA PRO A 317 -12.87 -11.39 3.28
C PRO A 317 -11.82 -10.77 2.35
N ILE A 318 -11.77 -9.43 2.30
CA ILE A 318 -10.76 -8.71 1.52
C ILE A 318 -9.43 -8.78 2.29
N ARG A 319 -8.40 -9.30 1.65
CA ARG A 319 -7.05 -9.48 2.22
C ARG A 319 -6.06 -8.44 1.76
N CYS A 320 -6.17 -8.03 0.52
CA CYS A 320 -5.39 -6.95 -0.07
C CYS A 320 -6.22 -6.25 -1.14
N LEU A 321 -5.91 -4.99 -1.42
CA LEU A 321 -6.67 -4.20 -2.39
C LEU A 321 -5.77 -3.15 -3.04
N ASN A 322 -6.01 -2.88 -4.32
CA ASN A 322 -5.33 -1.81 -5.05
C ASN A 322 -6.29 -1.16 -6.07
N LEU A 323 -5.92 0.02 -6.52
CA LEU A 323 -6.50 0.68 -7.69
C LEU A 323 -5.50 0.55 -8.85
N GLY A 324 -5.99 0.12 -10.01
CA GLY A 324 -5.20 0.02 -11.22
C GLY A 324 -5.76 0.85 -12.37
N LEU A 325 -4.91 1.25 -13.32
CA LEU A 325 -5.28 1.95 -14.55
C LEU A 325 -4.97 1.06 -15.76
N GLY A 326 -5.83 1.13 -16.79
CA GLY A 326 -5.59 0.45 -18.06
C GLY A 326 -5.59 -1.08 -17.96
N LEU A 327 -6.41 -1.65 -17.10
CA LEU A 327 -6.50 -3.09 -16.86
C LEU A 327 -7.69 -3.77 -17.61
N GLY A 328 -8.34 -3.02 -18.48
CA GLY A 328 -9.48 -3.47 -19.28
C GLY A 328 -9.10 -4.29 -20.51
#